data_00e391e83938b472c70d65d06c759647
#
_entry.id   00e391e83938b472c70d65d06c759647
#
_cell.length_a   1.000
_cell.length_b   1.000
_cell.length_c   1.000
_cell.angle_alpha   90.00
_cell.angle_beta   90.00
_cell.angle_gamma   90.00
#
_symmetry.space_group_name_H-M   'P 1'
#
loop_
_entity.id
_entity.type
_entity.pdbx_description
1 polymer ?
#
loop_
_entity_poly.entity_id
_entity_poly.type
_entity_poly.pdbx_seq_one_letter_code
_entity_poly.pdbx_strand_id
1 'polypeptide(L)'
;MKTFLQFLFLIFVVSAHSIEVTISNNTLLVNNNPFYMKGICYHPVEIGKTKRNFINLEEDLLLMQEAGINTVRVYEPIDDIAVLDQFKKAGIKVVISFGYNQQGKFDIVSGTFINYIRKYKNHDAILMWELGNEYNYNPQWFGGDINNWYKSMELVSQIIQIEDPSRLVSSAHGDLPSKEALKIASSINVWGMNVYRWDEPASIFEEWKKLSNKPMYFAEIGADSFMTKSTSKYDKGENQQAQADANKKIISDILNNSDKNIGSFVFQFTDGLWKAGNPSEQDTGGSAPNSDGTPYDGTANEEYWGIVDINRNKK
;
A
#
# COMPACT_ATOMS: atom_id res chain seq x y z
N MET A 1 -13.50 42.99 -55.84
CA MET A 1 -13.93 41.86 -55.04
C MET A 1 -12.75 41.30 -54.31
N LYS A 2 -12.66 41.54 -52.98
CA LYS A 2 -11.61 40.94 -52.12
C LYS A 2 -12.28 39.87 -51.28
N THR A 3 -11.96 38.61 -51.56
CA THR A 3 -12.45 37.45 -50.84
C THR A 3 -11.66 37.31 -49.52
N PHE A 4 -12.33 37.50 -48.39
CA PHE A 4 -11.76 37.27 -47.06
C PHE A 4 -11.89 35.78 -46.75
N LEU A 5 -10.77 35.04 -46.68
CA LEU A 5 -10.71 33.65 -46.25
C LEU A 5 -10.62 33.64 -44.72
N GLN A 6 -11.73 33.30 -44.03
CA GLN A 6 -11.75 33.08 -42.58
C GLN A 6 -11.18 31.69 -42.29
N PHE A 7 -9.99 31.64 -41.65
CA PHE A 7 -9.45 30.42 -41.07
C PHE A 7 -10.11 30.18 -39.72
N LEU A 8 -10.94 29.15 -39.63
CA LEU A 8 -11.53 28.68 -38.39
C LEU A 8 -10.49 27.81 -37.68
N PHE A 9 -9.81 28.36 -36.66
CA PHE A 9 -8.94 27.58 -35.79
C PHE A 9 -9.82 26.76 -34.83
N LEU A 10 -9.97 25.46 -35.08
CA LEU A 10 -10.49 24.51 -34.09
C LEU A 10 -9.45 24.30 -33.00
N ILE A 11 -9.63 24.96 -31.86
CA ILE A 11 -8.85 24.66 -30.67
C ILE A 11 -9.40 23.35 -30.10
N PHE A 12 -8.71 22.24 -30.33
CA PHE A 12 -8.93 21.01 -29.60
C PHE A 12 -8.44 21.24 -28.15
N VAL A 13 -9.35 21.56 -27.23
CA VAL A 13 -9.08 21.48 -25.82
C VAL A 13 -8.97 19.99 -25.49
N VAL A 14 -7.76 19.46 -25.48
CA VAL A 14 -7.47 18.15 -24.89
C VAL A 14 -7.67 18.34 -23.39
N SER A 15 -8.85 18.02 -22.90
CA SER A 15 -9.12 17.91 -21.48
C SER A 15 -8.26 16.77 -20.96
N ALA A 16 -7.22 17.09 -20.20
CA ALA A 16 -6.46 16.07 -19.47
C ALA A 16 -7.42 15.48 -18.42
N HIS A 17 -8.12 14.42 -18.78
CA HIS A 17 -8.94 13.68 -17.82
C HIS A 17 -8.00 12.88 -16.94
N SER A 18 -8.04 13.13 -15.64
CA SER A 18 -7.47 12.23 -14.65
C SER A 18 -8.12 10.85 -14.78
N ILE A 19 -7.40 9.80 -14.40
CA ILE A 19 -8.02 8.48 -14.34
C ILE A 19 -9.21 8.52 -13.37
N GLU A 20 -10.26 7.82 -13.74
CA GLU A 20 -11.43 7.58 -12.87
C GLU A 20 -11.29 6.21 -12.21
N VAL A 21 -11.40 6.16 -10.88
CA VAL A 21 -11.29 4.93 -10.09
C VAL A 21 -12.58 4.73 -9.33
N THR A 22 -13.28 3.65 -9.66
CA THR A 22 -14.60 3.33 -9.08
C THR A 22 -14.66 1.86 -8.65
N ILE A 23 -15.73 1.50 -7.96
CA ILE A 23 -16.03 0.11 -7.61
C ILE A 23 -17.42 -0.24 -8.09
N SER A 24 -17.53 -1.39 -8.74
CA SER A 24 -18.79 -2.00 -9.13
C SER A 24 -18.77 -3.49 -8.80
N ASN A 25 -19.78 -3.96 -8.08
CA ASN A 25 -19.89 -5.39 -7.69
C ASN A 25 -18.58 -5.96 -7.10
N ASN A 26 -18.01 -5.25 -6.14
CA ASN A 26 -16.72 -5.60 -5.49
C ASN A 26 -15.52 -5.70 -6.45
N THR A 27 -15.62 -5.11 -7.63
CA THR A 27 -14.53 -5.03 -8.61
C THR A 27 -14.04 -3.60 -8.71
N LEU A 28 -12.73 -3.41 -8.56
CA LEU A 28 -12.08 -2.12 -8.80
C LEU A 28 -12.04 -1.85 -10.31
N LEU A 29 -12.46 -0.67 -10.72
CA LEU A 29 -12.43 -0.23 -12.11
C LEU A 29 -11.51 0.98 -12.24
N VAL A 30 -10.66 0.97 -13.25
CA VAL A 30 -9.84 2.11 -13.67
C VAL A 30 -10.27 2.50 -15.08
N ASN A 31 -10.85 3.69 -15.25
CA ASN A 31 -11.46 4.13 -16.50
C ASN A 31 -12.46 3.09 -17.06
N ASN A 32 -13.33 2.58 -16.19
CA ASN A 32 -14.33 1.55 -16.46
C ASN A 32 -13.77 0.16 -16.86
N ASN A 33 -12.47 -0.07 -16.76
CA ASN A 33 -11.86 -1.38 -17.00
C ASN A 33 -11.54 -2.08 -15.67
N PRO A 34 -11.88 -3.37 -15.55
CA PRO A 34 -11.53 -4.15 -14.37
C PRO A 34 -10.02 -4.10 -14.07
N PHE A 35 -9.68 -3.83 -12.82
CA PHE A 35 -8.31 -3.74 -12.34
C PHE A 35 -8.18 -4.48 -11.01
N TYR A 36 -7.33 -5.49 -10.95
CA TYR A 36 -7.00 -6.18 -9.71
C TYR A 36 -5.59 -5.78 -9.27
N MET A 37 -5.45 -5.25 -8.05
CA MET A 37 -4.14 -4.83 -7.53
C MET A 37 -3.27 -6.03 -7.21
N LYS A 38 -2.26 -6.29 -8.04
CA LYS A 38 -1.14 -7.21 -7.77
C LYS A 38 -0.02 -6.36 -7.20
N GLY A 39 -0.04 -6.16 -5.90
CA GLY A 39 0.69 -5.10 -5.25
C GLY A 39 1.91 -5.55 -4.48
N ILE A 40 2.79 -4.57 -4.21
CA ILE A 40 3.91 -4.69 -3.31
C ILE A 40 4.04 -3.44 -2.45
N CYS A 41 4.39 -3.61 -1.17
CA CYS A 41 4.77 -2.50 -0.30
C CYS A 41 6.15 -2.00 -0.69
N TYR A 42 6.28 -0.68 -0.90
CA TYR A 42 7.50 -0.09 -1.46
C TYR A 42 7.98 1.10 -0.64
N HIS A 43 9.07 0.89 0.09
CA HIS A 43 9.74 1.90 0.90
C HIS A 43 11.27 1.71 0.80
N PRO A 44 11.88 2.04 -0.36
CA PRO A 44 13.29 1.78 -0.60
C PRO A 44 14.18 2.70 0.23
N VAL A 45 15.06 2.10 1.02
CA VAL A 45 16.05 2.79 1.85
C VAL A 45 17.42 2.19 1.57
N GLU A 46 18.42 3.02 1.32
CA GLU A 46 19.79 2.56 1.07
C GLU A 46 20.46 2.06 2.34
N ILE A 47 21.47 1.19 2.17
CA ILE A 47 22.33 0.72 3.24
C ILE A 47 22.93 1.92 4.01
N GLY A 48 22.87 1.88 5.33
CA GLY A 48 23.36 2.93 6.21
C GLY A 48 22.50 4.17 6.28
N LYS A 49 21.29 4.15 5.68
CA LYS A 49 20.31 5.24 5.74
C LYS A 49 19.05 4.80 6.47
N THR A 50 18.24 5.78 6.85
CA THR A 50 16.95 5.57 7.53
C THR A 50 15.80 6.29 6.83
N LYS A 51 16.06 6.93 5.70
CA LYS A 51 15.06 7.68 4.94
C LYS A 51 14.92 7.10 3.53
N ARG A 52 13.68 6.96 3.11
CA ARG A 52 13.34 6.53 1.76
C ARG A 52 13.98 7.45 0.69
N ASN A 53 14.50 6.83 -0.37
CA ASN A 53 14.86 7.50 -1.62
C ASN A 53 14.55 6.61 -2.82
N PHE A 54 14.66 7.16 -4.04
CA PHE A 54 14.30 6.48 -5.28
C PHE A 54 15.48 6.37 -6.25
N ILE A 55 16.72 6.30 -5.73
CA ILE A 55 17.92 6.28 -6.58
C ILE A 55 17.99 5.04 -7.48
N ASN A 56 17.44 3.91 -7.02
CA ASN A 56 17.43 2.65 -7.78
C ASN A 56 16.06 2.39 -8.46
N LEU A 57 15.20 3.42 -8.60
CA LEU A 57 13.82 3.23 -9.06
C LEU A 57 13.73 2.55 -10.43
N GLU A 58 14.64 2.85 -11.37
CA GLU A 58 14.61 2.25 -12.70
C GLU A 58 14.78 0.73 -12.65
N GLU A 59 15.75 0.26 -11.86
CA GLU A 59 15.99 -1.17 -11.62
C GLU A 59 14.83 -1.82 -10.87
N ASP A 60 14.34 -1.15 -9.81
CA ASP A 60 13.22 -1.63 -9.00
C ASP A 60 11.96 -1.83 -9.87
N LEU A 61 11.67 -0.89 -10.79
CA LEU A 61 10.53 -0.99 -11.71
C LEU A 61 10.64 -2.17 -12.68
N LEU A 62 11.83 -2.46 -13.20
CA LEU A 62 12.05 -3.61 -14.06
C LEU A 62 11.80 -4.93 -13.32
N LEU A 63 12.31 -5.05 -12.09
CA LEU A 63 12.09 -6.23 -11.24
C LEU A 63 10.61 -6.38 -10.87
N MET A 64 9.91 -5.29 -10.58
CA MET A 64 8.46 -5.30 -10.32
C MET A 64 7.67 -5.76 -11.54
N GLN A 65 8.01 -5.26 -12.73
CA GLN A 65 7.36 -5.68 -13.99
C GLN A 65 7.59 -7.16 -14.26
N GLU A 66 8.80 -7.66 -14.04
CA GLU A 66 9.12 -9.09 -14.20
C GLU A 66 8.32 -9.96 -13.23
N ALA A 67 8.10 -9.49 -11.99
CA ALA A 67 7.26 -10.17 -11.00
C ALA A 67 5.76 -10.03 -11.28
N GLY A 68 5.35 -9.29 -12.33
CA GLY A 68 3.93 -9.07 -12.66
C GLY A 68 3.22 -8.11 -11.71
N ILE A 69 3.95 -7.29 -10.96
CA ILE A 69 3.42 -6.27 -10.06
C ILE A 69 2.88 -5.12 -10.90
N ASN A 70 1.66 -4.68 -10.61
CA ASN A 70 1.01 -3.58 -11.29
C ASN A 70 0.69 -2.38 -10.37
N THR A 71 0.92 -2.53 -9.07
CA THR A 71 0.62 -1.49 -8.08
C THR A 71 1.65 -1.50 -6.96
N VAL A 72 2.09 -0.33 -6.52
CA VAL A 72 2.87 -0.17 -5.29
C VAL A 72 2.05 0.56 -4.24
N ARG A 73 2.25 0.19 -2.98
CA ARG A 73 1.76 0.91 -1.81
C ARG A 73 2.94 1.60 -1.15
N VAL A 74 2.85 2.91 -0.96
CA VAL A 74 3.89 3.70 -0.28
C VAL A 74 3.34 4.28 1.02
N TYR A 75 4.19 4.34 2.05
CA TYR A 75 3.80 4.74 3.42
C TYR A 75 3.81 6.25 3.64
N GLU A 76 4.30 6.99 2.68
CA GLU A 76 4.31 8.45 2.66
C GLU A 76 4.26 8.96 1.22
N PRO A 77 3.75 10.17 0.97
CA PRO A 77 3.63 10.75 -0.36
C PRO A 77 4.95 10.85 -1.11
N ILE A 78 4.88 10.71 -2.42
CA ILE A 78 5.99 10.92 -3.35
C ILE A 78 5.93 12.36 -3.84
N ASP A 79 6.87 13.20 -3.41
CA ASP A 79 6.88 14.64 -3.68
C ASP A 79 7.54 15.01 -5.02
N ASP A 80 8.31 14.08 -5.60
CA ASP A 80 8.97 14.26 -6.89
C ASP A 80 8.09 13.72 -8.02
N ILE A 81 7.65 14.62 -8.90
CA ILE A 81 6.82 14.24 -10.06
C ILE A 81 7.56 13.31 -11.03
N ALA A 82 8.89 13.43 -11.14
CA ALA A 82 9.66 12.57 -12.02
C ALA A 82 9.62 11.09 -11.58
N VAL A 83 9.51 10.84 -10.28
CA VAL A 83 9.30 9.49 -9.73
C VAL A 83 7.92 8.96 -10.11
N LEU A 84 6.87 9.77 -9.97
CA LEU A 84 5.51 9.39 -10.40
C LEU A 84 5.44 9.14 -11.91
N ASP A 85 6.13 9.96 -12.72
CA ASP A 85 6.22 9.77 -14.17
C ASP A 85 6.88 8.44 -14.55
N GLN A 86 7.89 8.00 -13.80
CA GLN A 86 8.52 6.70 -14.02
C GLN A 86 7.54 5.55 -13.70
N PHE A 87 6.78 5.62 -12.60
CA PHE A 87 5.72 4.65 -12.31
C PHE A 87 4.67 4.62 -13.43
N LYS A 88 4.22 5.80 -13.90
CA LYS A 88 3.30 5.90 -15.04
C LYS A 88 3.85 5.23 -16.28
N LYS A 89 5.11 5.52 -16.64
CA LYS A 89 5.80 4.93 -17.80
C LYS A 89 5.92 3.41 -17.70
N ALA A 90 6.17 2.90 -16.49
CA ALA A 90 6.23 1.47 -16.21
C ALA A 90 4.86 0.78 -16.19
N GLY A 91 3.74 1.53 -16.25
CA GLY A 91 2.39 1.00 -16.13
C GLY A 91 2.01 0.56 -14.70
N ILE A 92 2.80 0.97 -13.70
CA ILE A 92 2.60 0.63 -12.29
C ILE A 92 1.83 1.76 -11.61
N LYS A 93 0.75 1.41 -10.92
CA LYS A 93 -0.05 2.35 -10.13
C LYS A 93 0.52 2.54 -8.73
N VAL A 94 0.14 3.63 -8.07
CA VAL A 94 0.62 3.97 -6.73
C VAL A 94 -0.56 4.25 -5.80
N VAL A 95 -0.63 3.57 -4.67
CA VAL A 95 -1.46 3.93 -3.53
C VAL A 95 -0.64 4.84 -2.63
N ILE A 96 -1.09 6.07 -2.46
CA ILE A 96 -0.40 7.10 -1.67
C ILE A 96 -0.99 7.16 -0.27
N SER A 97 -0.17 6.90 0.77
CA SER A 97 -0.58 7.03 2.16
C SER A 97 -0.24 8.39 2.75
N PHE A 98 -1.16 8.91 3.56
CA PHE A 98 -0.96 10.11 4.38
C PHE A 98 -0.86 9.72 5.86
N GLY A 99 0.12 10.30 6.55
CA GLY A 99 0.39 9.99 7.94
C GLY A 99 -0.30 10.91 8.94
N TYR A 100 -0.07 10.62 10.21
CA TYR A 100 -0.48 11.41 11.37
C TYR A 100 0.77 11.91 12.10
N ASN A 101 1.65 12.56 11.39
CA ASN A 101 2.87 13.13 11.96
C ASN A 101 2.75 14.65 12.02
N GLN A 102 2.57 15.20 13.21
CA GLN A 102 2.41 16.65 13.43
C GLN A 102 3.61 17.50 12.99
N GLN A 103 4.73 16.88 12.70
CA GLN A 103 5.92 17.51 12.13
C GLN A 103 6.12 17.12 10.66
N GLY A 104 5.29 16.24 10.12
CA GLY A 104 5.39 15.74 8.77
C GLY A 104 4.90 16.71 7.72
N LYS A 105 5.49 16.61 6.53
CA LYS A 105 5.17 17.46 5.39
C LYS A 105 3.76 17.22 4.84
N PHE A 106 3.23 16.01 5.02
CA PHE A 106 1.93 15.57 4.49
C PHE A 106 1.00 15.11 5.61
N ASP A 107 1.06 15.82 6.70
CA ASP A 107 0.36 15.50 7.93
C ASP A 107 -1.15 15.77 7.82
N ILE A 108 -1.94 14.83 8.31
CA ILE A 108 -3.40 14.94 8.36
C ILE A 108 -3.83 16.07 9.31
N VAL A 109 -3.16 16.21 10.44
CA VAL A 109 -3.51 17.23 11.46
C VAL A 109 -3.23 18.63 10.98
N SER A 110 -2.09 18.84 10.30
CA SER A 110 -1.72 20.14 9.74
C SER A 110 -2.47 20.49 8.45
N GLY A 111 -3.12 19.51 7.83
CA GLY A 111 -3.83 19.68 6.57
C GLY A 111 -2.93 19.77 5.33
N THR A 112 -1.65 19.48 5.44
CA THR A 112 -0.70 19.58 4.32
C THR A 112 -1.01 18.60 3.18
N PHE A 113 -1.71 17.49 3.46
CA PHE A 113 -2.21 16.53 2.47
C PHE A 113 -3.09 17.19 1.40
N ILE A 114 -3.86 18.23 1.75
CA ILE A 114 -4.77 18.92 0.82
C ILE A 114 -4.00 19.53 -0.35
N ASN A 115 -2.89 20.20 -0.07
CA ASN A 115 -2.05 20.81 -1.11
C ASN A 115 -1.38 19.75 -1.99
N TYR A 116 -1.00 18.61 -1.39
CA TYR A 116 -0.47 17.48 -2.15
C TYR A 116 -1.51 16.92 -3.12
N ILE A 117 -2.74 16.67 -2.66
CA ILE A 117 -3.84 16.19 -3.51
C ILE A 117 -4.12 17.16 -4.64
N ARG A 118 -4.27 18.46 -4.35
CA ARG A 118 -4.50 19.50 -5.37
C ARG A 118 -3.42 19.52 -6.45
N LYS A 119 -2.16 19.28 -6.05
CA LYS A 119 -1.01 19.26 -6.97
C LYS A 119 -1.01 18.01 -7.85
N TYR A 120 -1.33 16.85 -7.30
CA TYR A 120 -1.08 15.56 -7.96
C TYR A 120 -2.33 14.77 -8.35
N LYS A 121 -3.53 15.21 -8.02
CA LYS A 121 -4.78 14.49 -8.31
C LYS A 121 -5.02 14.17 -9.79
N ASN A 122 -4.38 14.87 -10.70
CA ASN A 122 -4.47 14.59 -12.14
C ASN A 122 -3.37 13.64 -12.64
N HIS A 123 -2.52 13.11 -11.75
CA HIS A 123 -1.42 12.24 -12.17
C HIS A 123 -1.89 10.79 -12.32
N ASP A 124 -1.74 10.21 -13.52
CA ASP A 124 -2.29 8.89 -13.88
C ASP A 124 -1.65 7.71 -13.14
N ALA A 125 -0.47 7.87 -12.55
CA ALA A 125 0.12 6.82 -11.71
C ALA A 125 -0.64 6.64 -10.39
N ILE A 126 -1.24 7.70 -9.84
CA ILE A 126 -1.92 7.64 -8.55
C ILE A 126 -3.26 6.91 -8.70
N LEU A 127 -3.40 5.80 -7.99
CA LEU A 127 -4.59 4.97 -8.02
C LEU A 127 -5.60 5.39 -6.93
N MET A 128 -5.12 5.59 -5.71
CA MET A 128 -5.97 5.71 -4.53
C MET A 128 -5.24 6.50 -3.44
N TRP A 129 -6.00 7.18 -2.59
CA TRP A 129 -5.52 7.85 -1.38
C TRP A 129 -5.75 6.96 -0.17
N GLU A 130 -4.74 6.77 0.67
CA GLU A 130 -4.80 5.94 1.86
C GLU A 130 -4.52 6.77 3.11
N LEU A 131 -5.19 6.47 4.23
CA LEU A 131 -5.06 7.17 5.49
C LEU A 131 -4.47 6.27 6.56
N GLY A 132 -3.27 6.61 7.02
CA GLY A 132 -2.56 5.92 8.10
C GLY A 132 -2.09 4.51 7.75
N ASN A 133 -1.38 3.91 8.70
CA ASN A 133 -0.97 2.51 8.67
C ASN A 133 -0.99 1.97 10.10
N GLU A 134 -1.86 1.00 10.38
CA GLU A 134 -1.94 0.30 11.70
C GLU A 134 -2.11 1.22 12.92
N TYR A 135 -2.67 2.41 12.74
CA TYR A 135 -2.83 3.37 13.81
C TYR A 135 -3.79 2.89 14.91
N ASN A 136 -4.61 1.88 14.62
CA ASN A 136 -5.46 1.20 15.60
C ASN A 136 -4.67 0.53 16.73
N TYR A 137 -3.41 0.20 16.52
CA TYR A 137 -2.53 -0.33 17.58
C TYR A 137 -1.91 0.75 18.46
N ASN A 138 -2.09 2.04 18.12
CA ASN A 138 -1.44 3.16 18.78
C ASN A 138 -2.43 4.20 19.33
N PRO A 139 -3.40 3.83 20.20
CA PRO A 139 -4.38 4.76 20.74
C PRO A 139 -3.73 5.93 21.51
N GLN A 140 -2.51 5.74 22.05
CA GLN A 140 -1.75 6.77 22.75
C GLN A 140 -1.42 7.98 21.85
N TRP A 141 -1.33 7.81 20.54
CA TRP A 141 -1.13 8.91 19.59
C TRP A 141 -2.36 9.81 19.47
N PHE A 142 -3.52 9.31 19.90
CA PHE A 142 -4.83 9.95 19.77
C PHE A 142 -5.45 10.29 21.15
N GLY A 143 -4.60 10.58 22.15
CA GLY A 143 -5.02 10.91 23.50
C GLY A 143 -5.58 9.71 24.28
N GLY A 144 -5.21 8.49 23.93
CA GLY A 144 -5.64 7.25 24.57
C GLY A 144 -6.98 6.72 24.06
N ASP A 145 -7.65 7.44 23.16
CA ASP A 145 -8.92 7.00 22.54
C ASP A 145 -8.76 6.87 21.02
N ILE A 146 -8.73 5.64 20.53
CA ILE A 146 -8.59 5.35 19.09
C ILE A 146 -9.74 5.92 18.25
N ASN A 147 -10.91 6.18 18.85
CA ASN A 147 -12.02 6.80 18.14
C ASN A 147 -11.69 8.21 17.64
N ASN A 148 -10.72 8.89 18.25
CA ASN A 148 -10.25 10.18 17.73
C ASN A 148 -9.53 10.03 16.39
N TRP A 149 -8.82 8.91 16.16
CA TRP A 149 -8.29 8.57 14.84
C TRP A 149 -9.42 8.35 13.83
N TYR A 150 -10.41 7.53 14.17
CA TYR A 150 -11.53 7.24 13.26
C TYR A 150 -12.35 8.49 12.91
N LYS A 151 -12.53 9.44 13.85
CA LYS A 151 -13.14 10.75 13.56
C LYS A 151 -12.28 11.59 12.61
N SER A 152 -10.96 11.55 12.78
CA SER A 152 -10.04 12.22 11.84
C SER A 152 -10.10 11.61 10.45
N MET A 153 -10.14 10.27 10.35
CA MET A 153 -10.32 9.57 9.08
C MET A 153 -11.63 9.98 8.38
N GLU A 154 -12.74 10.05 9.12
CA GLU A 154 -14.02 10.47 8.56
C GLU A 154 -13.94 11.87 7.95
N LEU A 155 -13.46 12.85 8.72
CA LEU A 155 -13.33 14.24 8.27
C LEU A 155 -12.40 14.34 7.06
N VAL A 156 -11.22 13.73 7.13
CA VAL A 156 -10.21 13.80 6.07
C VAL A 156 -10.69 13.09 4.81
N SER A 157 -11.35 11.94 4.95
CA SER A 157 -11.94 11.24 3.81
C SER A 157 -12.96 12.08 3.06
N GLN A 158 -13.83 12.79 3.77
CA GLN A 158 -14.79 13.74 3.16
C GLN A 158 -14.09 14.88 2.42
N ILE A 159 -13.04 15.45 3.03
CA ILE A 159 -12.25 16.52 2.39
C ILE A 159 -11.60 16.00 1.10
N ILE A 160 -11.00 14.81 1.13
CA ILE A 160 -10.35 14.22 -0.05
C ILE A 160 -11.36 13.97 -1.16
N GLN A 161 -12.54 13.44 -0.85
CA GLN A 161 -13.60 13.20 -1.85
C GLN A 161 -14.12 14.48 -2.50
N ILE A 162 -14.08 15.61 -1.80
CA ILE A 162 -14.39 16.93 -2.37
C ILE A 162 -13.25 17.41 -3.28
N GLU A 163 -11.99 17.26 -2.84
CA GLU A 163 -10.83 17.74 -3.60
C GLU A 163 -10.53 16.88 -4.83
N ASP A 164 -10.75 15.56 -4.71
CA ASP A 164 -10.53 14.58 -5.79
C ASP A 164 -11.65 13.53 -5.82
N PRO A 165 -12.78 13.83 -6.46
CA PRO A 165 -13.88 12.88 -6.58
C PRO A 165 -13.59 11.72 -7.55
N SER A 166 -12.49 11.76 -8.27
CA SER A 166 -12.13 10.74 -9.27
C SER A 166 -11.41 9.53 -8.67
N ARG A 167 -11.01 9.60 -7.40
CA ARG A 167 -10.30 8.52 -6.70
C ARG A 167 -10.96 8.12 -5.41
N LEU A 168 -10.72 6.87 -5.03
CA LEU A 168 -11.21 6.31 -3.78
C LEU A 168 -10.29 6.69 -2.60
N VAL A 169 -10.89 6.76 -1.41
CA VAL A 169 -10.17 6.91 -0.14
C VAL A 169 -10.21 5.60 0.62
N SER A 170 -9.06 5.16 1.07
CA SER A 170 -8.88 3.95 1.87
C SER A 170 -8.17 4.24 3.19
N SER A 171 -7.99 3.21 3.99
CA SER A 171 -7.11 3.20 5.17
C SER A 171 -6.46 1.84 5.28
N ALA A 172 -5.23 1.76 5.82
CA ALA A 172 -4.60 0.51 6.17
C ALA A 172 -4.75 0.25 7.68
N HIS A 173 -5.65 -0.63 8.02
CA HIS A 173 -5.96 -1.04 9.38
C HIS A 173 -5.22 -2.33 9.74
N GLY A 174 -4.68 -2.42 10.95
CA GLY A 174 -4.12 -3.67 11.45
C GLY A 174 -5.23 -4.67 11.73
N ASP A 175 -5.32 -5.74 10.93
CA ASP A 175 -6.41 -6.72 10.89
C ASP A 175 -7.80 -6.05 10.74
N LEU A 176 -8.86 -6.66 11.23
CA LEU A 176 -10.24 -6.19 11.06
C LEU A 176 -10.56 -4.93 11.89
N PRO A 177 -11.19 -3.93 11.29
CA PRO A 177 -11.75 -2.81 12.05
C PRO A 177 -12.95 -3.24 12.89
N SER A 178 -13.12 -2.58 14.03
CA SER A 178 -14.30 -2.77 14.87
C SER A 178 -15.57 -2.21 14.21
N LYS A 179 -16.74 -2.65 14.67
CA LYS A 179 -18.02 -2.06 14.25
C LYS A 179 -18.10 -0.56 14.52
N GLU A 180 -17.48 -0.11 15.61
CA GLU A 180 -17.42 1.31 15.97
C GLU A 180 -16.53 2.09 15.01
N ALA A 181 -15.37 1.54 14.64
CA ALA A 181 -14.49 2.12 13.61
C ALA A 181 -15.23 2.32 12.28
N LEU A 182 -15.94 1.27 11.82
CA LEU A 182 -16.74 1.30 10.59
C LEU A 182 -17.86 2.32 10.61
N LYS A 183 -18.50 2.48 11.79
CA LYS A 183 -19.57 3.45 11.99
C LYS A 183 -19.05 4.88 11.99
N ILE A 184 -17.92 5.15 12.67
CA ILE A 184 -17.34 6.49 12.76
C ILE A 184 -16.74 6.89 11.42
N ALA A 185 -15.87 6.05 10.83
CA ALA A 185 -15.19 6.33 9.57
C ALA A 185 -16.02 5.86 8.35
N SER A 186 -17.27 6.29 8.30
CA SER A 186 -18.26 5.83 7.31
C SER A 186 -17.96 6.28 5.90
N SER A 187 -17.23 7.39 5.71
CA SER A 187 -16.84 7.93 4.40
C SER A 187 -15.66 7.19 3.74
N ILE A 188 -14.95 6.30 4.45
CA ILE A 188 -13.93 5.47 3.83
C ILE A 188 -14.57 4.58 2.76
N ASN A 189 -14.09 4.67 1.52
CA ASN A 189 -14.65 3.93 0.38
C ASN A 189 -14.25 2.45 0.40
N VAL A 190 -12.98 2.18 0.73
CA VAL A 190 -12.35 0.86 0.69
C VAL A 190 -11.51 0.66 1.94
N TRP A 191 -11.59 -0.52 2.55
CA TRP A 191 -10.76 -0.85 3.71
C TRP A 191 -9.56 -1.70 3.31
N GLY A 192 -8.37 -1.14 3.46
CA GLY A 192 -7.12 -1.89 3.44
C GLY A 192 -6.87 -2.51 4.82
N MET A 193 -6.39 -3.72 4.85
CA MET A 193 -6.09 -4.44 6.08
C MET A 193 -4.72 -5.10 5.98
N ASN A 194 -3.90 -4.92 7.01
CA ASN A 194 -2.65 -5.64 7.16
C ASN A 194 -2.98 -6.96 7.85
N VAL A 195 -2.86 -8.09 7.14
CA VAL A 195 -3.37 -9.37 7.60
C VAL A 195 -2.24 -10.39 7.66
N TYR A 196 -1.81 -10.68 8.87
CA TYR A 196 -0.77 -11.66 9.15
C TYR A 196 -1.36 -12.87 9.87
N ARG A 197 -2.28 -13.57 9.19
CA ARG A 197 -2.95 -14.79 9.66
C ARG A 197 -2.30 -16.04 9.08
N TRP A 198 -1.02 -16.07 9.09
CA TRP A 198 -0.16 -17.11 8.55
C TRP A 198 -0.56 -17.46 7.10
N ASP A 199 -0.82 -18.73 6.79
CA ASP A 199 -1.14 -19.21 5.44
C ASP A 199 -2.64 -19.23 5.11
N GLU A 200 -3.48 -18.71 6.00
CA GLU A 200 -4.93 -18.62 5.86
C GLU A 200 -5.47 -17.17 5.92
N PRO A 201 -4.90 -16.20 5.18
CA PRO A 201 -5.38 -14.82 5.23
C PRO A 201 -6.84 -14.66 4.77
N ALA A 202 -7.34 -15.54 3.91
CA ALA A 202 -8.71 -15.53 3.44
C ALA A 202 -9.74 -15.87 4.54
N SER A 203 -9.30 -16.39 5.70
CA SER A 203 -10.18 -16.57 6.88
C SER A 203 -10.86 -15.26 7.30
N ILE A 204 -10.28 -14.11 6.98
CA ILE A 204 -10.83 -12.79 7.27
C ILE A 204 -12.17 -12.51 6.57
N PHE A 205 -12.43 -13.11 5.42
CA PHE A 205 -13.62 -12.78 4.61
C PHE A 205 -14.94 -13.13 5.31
N GLU A 206 -15.00 -14.24 6.03
CA GLU A 206 -16.23 -14.62 6.78
C GLU A 206 -16.49 -13.70 7.97
N GLU A 207 -15.47 -13.14 8.54
CA GLU A 207 -15.59 -12.14 9.60
C GLU A 207 -15.96 -10.78 9.02
N TRP A 208 -15.27 -10.36 7.94
CA TRP A 208 -15.54 -9.10 7.25
C TRP A 208 -16.98 -9.00 6.78
N LYS A 209 -17.52 -10.06 6.18
CA LYS A 209 -18.91 -10.13 5.72
C LYS A 209 -19.93 -9.87 6.83
N LYS A 210 -19.60 -10.24 8.07
CA LYS A 210 -20.48 -9.98 9.24
C LYS A 210 -20.39 -8.52 9.73
N LEU A 211 -19.33 -7.82 9.37
CA LEU A 211 -19.04 -6.46 9.80
C LEU A 211 -19.45 -5.40 8.78
N SER A 212 -19.22 -5.68 7.50
CA SER A 212 -19.36 -4.68 6.44
C SER A 212 -19.61 -5.33 5.07
N ASN A 213 -20.26 -4.56 4.18
CA ASN A 213 -20.37 -4.87 2.75
C ASN A 213 -19.43 -3.99 1.90
N LYS A 214 -18.57 -3.17 2.53
CA LYS A 214 -17.61 -2.35 1.80
C LYS A 214 -16.55 -3.22 1.15
N PRO A 215 -16.02 -2.82 -0.01
CA PRO A 215 -14.89 -3.50 -0.63
C PRO A 215 -13.66 -3.41 0.28
N MET A 216 -12.81 -4.43 0.19
CA MET A 216 -11.56 -4.51 0.93
C MET A 216 -10.39 -4.95 0.04
N TYR A 217 -9.19 -4.69 0.51
CA TYR A 217 -7.96 -5.25 -0.02
C TYR A 217 -6.99 -5.59 1.12
N PHE A 218 -6.03 -6.44 0.84
CA PHE A 218 -4.94 -6.71 1.76
C PHE A 218 -3.84 -5.64 1.57
N ALA A 219 -3.72 -4.73 2.52
CA ALA A 219 -2.73 -3.65 2.45
C ALA A 219 -1.31 -4.14 2.79
N GLU A 220 -1.24 -5.20 3.59
CA GLU A 220 -0.01 -5.98 3.81
C GLU A 220 -0.35 -7.45 4.02
N ILE A 221 0.44 -8.31 3.37
CA ILE A 221 0.49 -9.76 3.59
C ILE A 221 1.93 -10.22 3.35
N GLY A 222 2.29 -11.37 3.83
CA GLY A 222 3.59 -11.95 3.49
C GLY A 222 4.22 -12.72 4.64
N ALA A 223 5.48 -13.07 4.43
CA ALA A 223 6.34 -13.76 5.38
C ALA A 223 7.79 -13.30 5.20
N ASP A 224 8.54 -13.26 6.31
CA ASP A 224 9.97 -13.02 6.28
C ASP A 224 10.77 -14.27 5.87
N SER A 225 12.05 -14.11 5.58
CA SER A 225 12.93 -15.21 5.19
C SER A 225 13.79 -15.76 6.33
N PHE A 226 13.71 -15.21 7.55
CA PHE A 226 14.59 -15.62 8.63
C PHE A 226 13.95 -16.64 9.57
N MET A 227 14.45 -17.88 9.51
CA MET A 227 14.05 -18.96 10.41
C MET A 227 14.83 -18.88 11.73
N THR A 228 14.15 -18.63 12.85
CA THR A 228 14.77 -18.58 14.18
C THR A 228 15.14 -19.96 14.73
N LYS A 229 14.54 -21.00 14.18
CA LYS A 229 14.81 -22.41 14.50
C LYS A 229 14.70 -23.28 13.25
N SER A 230 15.45 -24.39 13.22
CA SER A 230 15.30 -25.39 12.16
C SER A 230 13.99 -26.16 12.32
N THR A 231 13.43 -26.57 11.20
CA THR A 231 12.31 -27.50 11.09
C THR A 231 12.75 -28.74 10.32
N SER A 232 11.85 -29.69 10.07
CA SER A 232 12.14 -30.85 9.22
C SER A 232 12.39 -30.47 7.74
N LYS A 233 11.99 -29.27 7.33
CA LYS A 233 12.02 -28.81 5.93
C LYS A 233 12.97 -27.64 5.69
N TYR A 234 13.18 -26.79 6.69
CA TYR A 234 13.95 -25.56 6.54
C TYR A 234 14.98 -25.40 7.64
N ASP A 235 16.19 -25.03 7.28
CA ASP A 235 17.27 -24.73 8.21
C ASP A 235 17.09 -23.37 8.88
N LYS A 236 17.64 -23.22 10.08
CA LYS A 236 17.74 -21.95 10.81
C LYS A 236 18.61 -20.96 10.02
N GLY A 237 18.27 -19.69 10.14
CA GLY A 237 18.93 -18.57 9.46
C GLY A 237 18.09 -18.08 8.28
N GLU A 238 18.66 -17.26 7.43
CA GLU A 238 17.98 -16.81 6.22
C GLU A 238 17.67 -18.00 5.30
N ASN A 239 16.39 -18.18 4.96
CA ASN A 239 15.88 -19.29 4.18
C ASN A 239 14.85 -18.81 3.16
N GLN A 240 15.34 -18.49 1.97
CA GLN A 240 14.52 -17.93 0.88
C GLN A 240 13.49 -18.94 0.39
N GLN A 241 13.77 -20.24 0.45
CA GLN A 241 12.79 -21.26 0.08
C GLN A 241 11.61 -21.30 1.05
N ALA A 242 11.85 -21.09 2.35
CA ALA A 242 10.80 -20.99 3.35
C ALA A 242 9.90 -19.78 3.07
N GLN A 243 10.48 -18.60 2.79
CA GLN A 243 9.76 -17.41 2.42
C GLN A 243 8.94 -17.61 1.13
N ALA A 244 9.54 -18.18 0.09
CA ALA A 244 8.88 -18.41 -1.18
C ALA A 244 7.68 -19.38 -1.03
N ASP A 245 7.85 -20.47 -0.29
CA ASP A 245 6.78 -21.44 -0.04
C ASP A 245 5.64 -20.82 0.78
N ALA A 246 5.97 -19.96 1.74
CA ALA A 246 5.00 -19.22 2.55
C ALA A 246 4.22 -18.22 1.71
N ASN A 247 4.90 -17.32 1.01
CA ASN A 247 4.26 -16.31 0.16
C ASN A 247 3.39 -16.94 -0.93
N LYS A 248 3.84 -18.08 -1.48
CA LYS A 248 3.03 -18.83 -2.44
C LYS A 248 1.70 -19.31 -1.85
N LYS A 249 1.69 -19.82 -0.61
CA LYS A 249 0.44 -20.24 0.07
C LYS A 249 -0.46 -19.04 0.33
N ILE A 250 0.08 -17.99 0.93
CA ILE A 250 -0.64 -16.75 1.27
C ILE A 250 -1.30 -16.15 0.01
N ILE A 251 -0.52 -15.95 -1.05
CA ILE A 251 -1.01 -15.37 -2.30
C ILE A 251 -2.05 -16.29 -2.96
N SER A 252 -1.82 -17.61 -2.95
CA SER A 252 -2.78 -18.56 -3.53
C SER A 252 -4.11 -18.56 -2.79
N ASP A 253 -4.11 -18.47 -1.45
CA ASP A 253 -5.32 -18.39 -0.65
C ASP A 253 -6.13 -17.13 -0.98
N ILE A 254 -5.46 -15.97 -1.11
CA ILE A 254 -6.10 -14.71 -1.51
C ILE A 254 -6.64 -14.77 -2.94
N LEU A 255 -5.87 -15.29 -3.89
CA LEU A 255 -6.28 -15.36 -5.31
C LEU A 255 -7.47 -16.33 -5.52
N ASN A 256 -7.54 -17.42 -4.75
CA ASN A 256 -8.69 -18.33 -4.76
C ASN A 256 -9.98 -17.66 -4.24
N ASN A 257 -9.86 -16.48 -3.62
CA ASN A 257 -10.96 -15.66 -3.12
C ASN A 257 -10.95 -14.24 -3.74
N SER A 258 -10.46 -14.09 -4.97
CA SER A 258 -10.32 -12.81 -5.65
C SER A 258 -11.65 -12.09 -5.95
N ASP A 259 -12.78 -12.79 -5.89
CA ASP A 259 -14.12 -12.21 -5.95
C ASP A 259 -14.53 -11.46 -4.67
N LYS A 260 -13.81 -11.67 -3.57
CA LYS A 260 -14.11 -11.08 -2.25
C LYS A 260 -13.21 -9.89 -1.90
N ASN A 261 -12.20 -9.59 -2.72
CA ASN A 261 -11.25 -8.51 -2.49
C ASN A 261 -10.83 -7.85 -3.82
N ILE A 262 -10.29 -6.63 -3.75
CA ILE A 262 -9.85 -5.88 -4.94
C ILE A 262 -8.33 -5.92 -5.16
N GLY A 263 -7.60 -6.69 -4.38
CA GLY A 263 -6.16 -6.86 -4.51
C GLY A 263 -5.42 -7.10 -3.21
N SER A 264 -4.11 -7.25 -3.32
CA SER A 264 -3.23 -7.46 -2.18
C SER A 264 -1.83 -6.88 -2.43
N PHE A 265 -1.15 -6.52 -1.35
CA PHE A 265 0.22 -6.01 -1.35
C PHE A 265 1.10 -6.92 -0.51
N VAL A 266 2.09 -7.53 -1.14
CA VAL A 266 3.11 -8.29 -0.42
C VAL A 266 4.03 -7.33 0.32
N PHE A 267 4.26 -7.56 1.58
CA PHE A 267 5.22 -6.87 2.39
C PHE A 267 6.51 -7.69 2.39
N GLN A 268 7.61 -7.22 1.79
CA GLN A 268 7.80 -5.96 1.04
C GLN A 268 8.74 -6.16 -0.17
N PHE A 269 9.08 -5.10 -0.89
CA PHE A 269 9.91 -5.21 -2.09
C PHE A 269 11.36 -5.57 -1.76
N THR A 270 12.09 -4.72 -1.00
CA THR A 270 13.46 -4.98 -0.57
C THR A 270 13.51 -5.30 0.91
N ASP A 271 14.54 -6.03 1.34
CA ASP A 271 14.91 -6.10 2.74
C ASP A 271 15.08 -4.70 3.34
N GLY A 272 14.77 -4.56 4.62
CA GLY A 272 14.67 -3.27 5.29
C GLY A 272 15.63 -3.09 6.44
N LEU A 273 16.95 -2.98 6.17
CA LEU A 273 18.00 -2.85 7.21
C LEU A 273 17.81 -1.68 8.18
N TRP A 274 17.03 -0.68 7.76
CA TRP A 274 16.71 0.50 8.56
C TRP A 274 15.67 0.25 9.67
N LYS A 275 15.01 -0.90 9.66
CA LYS A 275 13.89 -1.21 10.55
C LYS A 275 14.29 -1.63 11.95
N ALA A 276 15.52 -2.12 12.12
CA ALA A 276 16.07 -2.51 13.41
C ALA A 276 17.57 -2.18 13.49
N GLY A 277 18.14 -2.17 14.70
CA GLY A 277 19.56 -2.12 14.98
C GLY A 277 20.37 -1.11 14.18
N ASN A 278 21.41 -1.62 13.50
CA ASN A 278 22.32 -0.84 12.68
C ASN A 278 21.89 -0.84 11.20
N PRO A 279 21.50 0.31 10.61
CA PRO A 279 21.03 0.34 9.22
C PRO A 279 22.09 -0.03 8.17
N SER A 280 23.33 -0.29 8.56
CA SER A 280 24.39 -0.75 7.67
C SER A 280 24.58 -2.28 7.67
N GLU A 281 23.88 -2.98 8.52
CA GLU A 281 23.98 -4.43 8.71
C GLU A 281 22.58 -5.03 8.76
N GLN A 282 22.42 -6.29 8.36
CA GLN A 282 21.15 -6.98 8.46
C GLN A 282 21.04 -7.67 9.82
N ASP A 283 20.18 -7.14 10.66
CA ASP A 283 20.01 -7.57 12.05
C ASP A 283 18.85 -8.57 12.22
N THR A 284 18.99 -9.51 13.13
CA THR A 284 17.92 -10.44 13.50
C THR A 284 17.07 -9.93 14.67
N GLY A 285 17.34 -8.71 15.17
CA GLY A 285 16.78 -8.20 16.42
C GLY A 285 15.41 -7.57 16.33
N GLY A 286 14.92 -7.20 15.16
CA GLY A 286 13.63 -6.54 15.00
C GLY A 286 12.48 -7.54 14.86
N SER A 287 11.70 -7.77 15.91
CA SER A 287 10.47 -8.54 15.84
C SER A 287 9.28 -7.64 15.56
N ALA A 288 8.46 -7.96 14.56
CA ALA A 288 7.19 -7.29 14.32
C ALA A 288 6.19 -7.69 15.42
N PRO A 289 5.73 -6.75 16.26
CA PRO A 289 4.66 -7.04 17.19
C PRO A 289 3.35 -7.24 16.42
N ASN A 290 2.45 -8.04 16.97
CA ASN A 290 1.12 -8.31 16.42
C ASN A 290 1.10 -8.99 15.03
N SER A 291 2.22 -9.54 14.58
CA SER A 291 2.21 -10.48 13.46
C SER A 291 2.40 -11.90 14.02
N ASP A 292 1.63 -12.85 13.55
CA ASP A 292 1.90 -14.27 13.79
C ASP A 292 3.09 -14.74 12.97
N GLY A 293 3.84 -13.79 12.44
CA GLY A 293 5.07 -13.83 11.68
C GLY A 293 5.28 -15.00 10.92
N THR A 294 5.93 -15.58 10.72
CA THR A 294 6.22 -16.61 10.50
C THR A 294 6.71 -17.39 9.97
N PRO A 295 6.84 -17.82 8.88
CA PRO A 295 6.12 -18.87 8.29
C PRO A 295 6.20 -20.20 8.93
N TYR A 296 7.06 -20.55 9.65
CA TYR A 296 7.17 -21.92 10.20
C TYR A 296 7.76 -21.97 11.60
N ASP A 297 8.07 -20.82 12.16
CA ASP A 297 8.76 -20.74 13.45
C ASP A 297 8.06 -19.87 14.50
N GLY A 298 7.00 -19.15 14.11
CA GLY A 298 6.20 -18.35 15.03
C GLY A 298 6.80 -16.98 15.35
N THR A 299 7.77 -16.49 14.55
CA THR A 299 8.41 -15.18 14.72
C THR A 299 8.50 -14.44 13.40
N ALA A 300 8.61 -13.11 13.46
CA ALA A 300 8.83 -12.26 12.30
C ALA A 300 10.07 -11.39 12.53
N ASN A 301 10.94 -11.32 11.55
CA ASN A 301 12.16 -10.53 11.57
C ASN A 301 12.05 -9.36 10.61
N GLU A 302 11.97 -8.14 11.14
CA GLU A 302 11.59 -6.93 10.39
C GLU A 302 12.49 -6.63 9.19
N GLU A 303 13.73 -7.07 9.17
CA GLU A 303 14.67 -6.75 8.10
C GLU A 303 14.64 -7.74 6.93
N TYR A 304 13.98 -8.90 7.07
CA TYR A 304 14.07 -10.04 6.14
C TYR A 304 12.82 -10.25 5.27
N TRP A 305 11.99 -9.23 5.07
CA TRP A 305 10.72 -9.35 4.34
C TRP A 305 10.81 -9.11 2.84
N GLY A 306 11.96 -8.69 2.32
CA GLY A 306 12.12 -8.40 0.90
C GLY A 306 11.89 -9.60 0.01
N ILE A 307 11.26 -9.41 -1.14
CA ILE A 307 11.27 -10.38 -2.25
C ILE A 307 12.55 -10.28 -3.09
N VAL A 308 13.27 -9.19 -2.93
CA VAL A 308 14.66 -9.03 -3.32
C VAL A 308 15.48 -8.60 -2.10
N ASP A 309 16.76 -8.91 -2.09
CA ASP A 309 17.66 -8.40 -1.05
C ASP A 309 17.91 -6.89 -1.21
N ILE A 310 18.68 -6.32 -0.28
CA ILE A 310 18.99 -4.89 -0.31
C ILE A 310 19.80 -4.48 -1.55
N ASN A 311 20.50 -5.41 -2.20
CA ASN A 311 21.27 -5.23 -3.43
C ASN A 311 20.47 -5.59 -4.69
N ARG A 312 19.14 -5.82 -4.60
CA ARG A 312 18.22 -6.19 -5.68
C ARG A 312 18.42 -7.59 -6.26
N ASN A 313 19.19 -8.45 -5.58
CA ASN A 313 19.20 -9.86 -5.96
C ASN A 313 17.85 -10.51 -5.61
N LYS A 314 17.30 -11.27 -6.54
CA LYS A 314 16.03 -12.00 -6.34
C LYS A 314 16.20 -13.09 -5.26
N LYS A 315 15.22 -13.20 -4.40
CA LYS A 315 15.17 -14.16 -3.32
C LYS A 315 14.27 -15.35 -3.65
#